data_0026dffc5d5e1de5742a8d5256ec30bc
#
_entry.id   0026dffc5d5e1de5742a8d5256ec30bc
#
_cell.length_a   1.000
_cell.length_b   1.000
_cell.length_c   1.000
_cell.angle_alpha   90.00
_cell.angle_beta   90.00
_cell.angle_gamma   90.00
#
_symmetry.space_group_name_H-M   'P 1'
#
loop_
_entity.id
_entity.type
_entity.pdbx_description
1 polymer ?
#
loop_
_entity_poly.entity_id
_entity_poly.type
_entity_poly.pdbx_seq_one_letter_code
_entity_poly.pdbx_strand_id
1 'polypeptide(L)'
;LDSWFEKNNIDIMATTHTCLPVVYNNGKNIVVNNGASGMANIINTTYGLVTRIAKTSSPLAIISEKIGNVYIELIKIEFDINKFLEWFESVWDNDSPASISYKNRIINGTKLKIENIKFQL
;
A
#
# COMPACT_ATOMS: atom_id res chain seq x y z
N LEU A 1 20.78 2.15 -5.37
CA LEU A 1 19.68 1.24 -5.67
C LEU A 1 19.86 0.61 -7.05
N ASP A 2 20.20 1.40 -8.09
CA ASP A 2 20.35 0.93 -9.47
C ASP A 2 21.45 -0.15 -9.60
N SER A 3 22.60 0.07 -8.98
CA SER A 3 23.69 -0.92 -8.95
C SER A 3 23.29 -2.25 -8.29
N TRP A 4 22.39 -2.23 -7.33
CA TRP A 4 21.85 -3.42 -6.69
C TRP A 4 20.95 -4.21 -7.64
N PHE A 5 20.08 -3.52 -8.40
CA PHE A 5 19.22 -4.13 -9.41
C PHE A 5 20.03 -4.80 -10.51
N GLU A 6 21.04 -4.09 -11.06
CA GLU A 6 21.94 -4.61 -12.09
C GLU A 6 22.71 -5.84 -11.61
N LYS A 7 23.31 -5.77 -10.42
CA LYS A 7 24.08 -6.88 -9.83
C LYS A 7 23.24 -8.14 -9.64
N ASN A 8 21.94 -7.99 -9.31
CA ASN A 8 21.07 -9.12 -9.01
C ASN A 8 20.20 -9.53 -10.22
N ASN A 9 20.29 -8.82 -11.35
CA ASN A 9 19.49 -9.04 -12.56
C ASN A 9 17.97 -9.08 -12.26
N ILE A 10 17.51 -8.05 -11.55
CA ILE A 10 16.11 -7.89 -11.10
C ILE A 10 15.54 -6.61 -11.69
N ASP A 11 14.34 -6.66 -12.26
CA ASP A 11 13.64 -5.50 -12.80
C ASP A 11 12.60 -4.95 -11.81
N ILE A 12 11.98 -5.83 -11.01
CA ILE A 12 10.88 -5.47 -10.12
C ILE A 12 11.16 -6.01 -8.72
N MET A 13 11.04 -5.15 -7.72
CA MET A 13 11.08 -5.51 -6.30
C MET A 13 9.75 -5.17 -5.63
N ALA A 14 8.99 -6.19 -5.27
CA ALA A 14 7.74 -6.04 -4.53
C ALA A 14 7.97 -6.40 -3.06
N THR A 15 7.57 -5.49 -2.18
CA THR A 15 7.72 -5.61 -0.73
C THR A 15 6.45 -5.21 0.01
N THR A 16 6.42 -5.44 1.31
CA THR A 16 5.28 -5.10 2.18
C THR A 16 5.76 -4.70 3.58
N HIS A 17 4.83 -4.41 4.47
CA HIS A 17 5.07 -4.26 5.92
C HIS A 17 5.68 -2.94 6.39
N THR A 18 5.87 -1.96 5.53
CA THR A 18 6.36 -0.63 5.95
C THR A 18 5.26 0.30 6.47
N CYS A 19 4.03 -0.17 6.56
CA CYS A 19 2.81 0.58 6.89
C CYS A 19 2.41 1.61 5.83
N LEU A 20 3.33 2.39 5.28
CA LEU A 20 3.05 3.37 4.23
C LEU A 20 3.39 2.81 2.85
N PRO A 21 2.47 2.90 1.88
CA PRO A 21 2.77 2.48 0.52
C PRO A 21 3.76 3.43 -0.15
N VAL A 22 4.60 2.88 -1.02
CA VAL A 22 5.53 3.66 -1.85
C VAL A 22 5.77 2.95 -3.17
N VAL A 23 5.88 3.73 -4.25
CA VAL A 23 6.25 3.24 -5.58
C VAL A 23 7.38 4.12 -6.13
N TYR A 24 8.48 3.48 -6.47
CA TYR A 24 9.61 4.08 -7.15
C TYR A 24 9.76 3.48 -8.55
N ASN A 25 9.90 4.34 -9.56
CA ASN A 25 10.12 3.92 -10.94
C ASN A 25 11.18 4.83 -11.58
N ASN A 26 12.31 4.28 -12.01
CA ASN A 26 13.39 4.99 -12.71
C ASN A 26 13.40 4.74 -14.23
N GLY A 27 12.36 4.09 -14.77
CA GLY A 27 12.24 3.72 -16.17
C GLY A 27 12.90 2.38 -16.55
N LYS A 28 13.78 1.83 -15.69
CA LYS A 28 14.42 0.52 -15.85
C LYS A 28 13.99 -0.47 -14.79
N ASN A 29 13.81 0.02 -13.57
CA ASN A 29 13.48 -0.81 -12.40
C ASN A 29 12.32 -0.20 -11.63
N ILE A 30 11.53 -1.04 -11.00
CA ILE A 30 10.42 -0.63 -10.15
C ILE A 30 10.57 -1.26 -8.76
N VAL A 31 10.46 -0.41 -7.73
CA VAL A 31 10.23 -0.85 -6.35
C VAL A 31 8.80 -0.51 -5.98
N VAL A 32 8.05 -1.46 -5.47
CA VAL A 32 6.72 -1.26 -4.95
C VAL A 32 6.61 -1.83 -3.55
N ASN A 33 6.06 -1.05 -2.64
CA ASN A 33 5.66 -1.50 -1.32
C ASN A 33 4.19 -1.14 -1.12
N ASN A 34 3.35 -2.13 -0.82
CA ASN A 34 1.93 -1.88 -0.60
C ASN A 34 1.62 -1.32 0.80
N GLY A 35 2.61 -1.17 1.66
CA GLY A 35 2.41 -0.77 3.04
C GLY A 35 1.79 -1.88 3.87
N ALA A 36 0.47 -1.92 3.97
CA ALA A 36 -0.26 -2.96 4.67
C ALA A 36 -1.54 -3.34 3.90
N SER A 37 -1.81 -4.65 3.81
CA SER A 37 -2.97 -5.17 3.09
C SER A 37 -4.32 -4.86 3.76
N GLY A 38 -4.34 -4.67 5.06
CA GLY A 38 -5.55 -4.37 5.82
C GLY A 38 -5.78 -2.88 6.11
N MET A 39 -4.80 -2.01 5.84
CA MET A 39 -4.89 -0.59 6.16
C MET A 39 -3.95 0.21 5.26
N ALA A 40 -4.48 0.92 4.27
CA ALA A 40 -3.68 1.68 3.31
C ALA A 40 -2.88 2.83 3.94
N ASN A 41 -3.30 3.32 5.08
CA ASN A 41 -2.72 4.49 5.76
C ASN A 41 -2.72 5.78 4.91
N ILE A 42 -3.56 5.85 3.90
CA ILE A 42 -3.79 7.06 3.10
C ILE A 42 -4.88 7.88 3.78
N ILE A 43 -4.77 9.19 3.72
CA ILE A 43 -5.71 10.11 4.35
C ILE A 43 -7.16 9.84 3.92
N ASN A 44 -8.08 9.77 4.88
CA ASN A 44 -9.51 9.55 4.67
C ASN A 44 -9.84 8.26 3.89
N THR A 45 -9.06 7.18 4.12
CA THR A 45 -9.33 5.89 3.50
C THR A 45 -9.49 4.79 4.54
N THR A 46 -10.35 3.80 4.22
CA THR A 46 -10.66 2.65 5.06
C THR A 46 -10.41 1.31 4.34
N TYR A 47 -9.72 1.32 3.21
CA TYR A 47 -9.34 0.13 2.45
C TYR A 47 -7.90 -0.28 2.74
N GLY A 48 -7.57 -1.52 2.42
CA GLY A 48 -6.20 -2.01 2.37
C GLY A 48 -5.60 -1.91 0.96
N LEU A 49 -4.32 -2.24 0.83
CA LEU A 49 -3.62 -2.28 -0.45
C LEU A 49 -2.86 -3.59 -0.64
N VAL A 50 -2.90 -4.10 -1.87
CA VAL A 50 -2.04 -5.21 -2.31
C VAL A 50 -1.31 -4.83 -3.59
N THR A 51 -0.14 -5.41 -3.79
CA THR A 51 0.59 -5.30 -5.05
C THR A 51 0.10 -6.36 -6.03
N ARG A 52 -0.24 -5.93 -7.24
CA ARG A 52 -0.55 -6.80 -8.37
C ARG A 52 0.52 -6.63 -9.45
N ILE A 53 1.04 -7.74 -9.95
CA ILE A 53 1.99 -7.78 -11.08
C ILE A 53 1.35 -8.65 -12.18
N ALA A 54 1.10 -8.08 -13.36
CA ALA A 54 0.38 -8.76 -14.43
C ALA A 54 0.66 -8.18 -15.82
N LYS A 55 0.29 -8.93 -16.86
CA LYS A 55 0.40 -8.48 -18.26
C LYS A 55 -0.72 -7.54 -18.71
N THR A 56 -1.77 -7.42 -17.92
CA THR A 56 -2.93 -6.54 -18.20
C THR A 56 -3.13 -5.57 -17.06
N SER A 57 -3.58 -4.35 -17.34
CA SER A 57 -3.95 -3.37 -16.32
C SER A 57 -5.26 -3.75 -15.61
N SER A 58 -5.44 -3.27 -14.39
CA SER A 58 -6.67 -3.42 -13.61
C SER A 58 -7.38 -2.08 -13.46
N PRO A 59 -8.71 -2.03 -13.64
CA PRO A 59 -9.50 -0.83 -13.36
C PRO A 59 -9.58 -0.50 -11.86
N LEU A 60 -9.20 -1.42 -10.98
CA LEU A 60 -9.18 -1.24 -9.53
C LEU A 60 -7.85 -0.65 -9.01
N ALA A 61 -6.88 -0.43 -9.89
CA ALA A 61 -5.59 0.13 -9.51
C ALA A 61 -5.73 1.61 -9.14
N ILE A 62 -5.23 1.98 -7.95
CA ILE A 62 -5.08 3.38 -7.55
C ILE A 62 -3.75 3.97 -8.04
N ILE A 63 -2.76 3.10 -8.25
CA ILE A 63 -1.49 3.41 -8.89
C ILE A 63 -1.17 2.28 -9.86
N SER A 64 -0.75 2.64 -11.07
CA SER A 64 -0.32 1.71 -12.09
C SER A 64 0.99 2.22 -12.71
N GLU A 65 2.00 1.38 -12.69
CA GLU A 65 3.27 1.56 -13.36
C GLU A 65 3.47 0.43 -14.37
N LYS A 66 4.33 0.64 -15.35
CA LYS A 66 4.60 -0.36 -16.38
C LYS A 66 6.09 -0.47 -16.65
N ILE A 67 6.58 -1.68 -16.76
CA ILE A 67 7.93 -1.98 -17.25
C ILE A 67 7.85 -3.08 -18.31
N GLY A 68 8.35 -2.82 -19.51
CA GLY A 68 8.15 -3.73 -20.64
C GLY A 68 6.66 -4.01 -20.88
N ASN A 69 6.26 -5.28 -20.79
CA ASN A 69 4.88 -5.74 -20.96
C ASN A 69 4.16 -6.08 -19.64
N VAL A 70 4.73 -5.63 -18.50
CA VAL A 70 4.21 -5.96 -17.17
C VAL A 70 3.72 -4.70 -16.47
N TYR A 71 2.51 -4.77 -15.92
CA TYR A 71 1.94 -3.74 -15.05
C TYR A 71 2.23 -4.10 -13.59
N ILE A 72 2.64 -3.08 -12.83
CA ILE A 72 2.87 -3.14 -11.40
C ILE A 72 1.91 -2.14 -10.76
N GLU A 73 0.99 -2.64 -9.96
CA GLU A 73 -0.17 -1.89 -9.52
C GLU A 73 -0.41 -2.03 -8.02
N LEU A 74 -0.87 -0.95 -7.40
CA LEU A 74 -1.47 -0.99 -6.07
C LEU A 74 -2.99 -1.06 -6.22
N ILE A 75 -3.58 -2.15 -5.74
CA ILE A 75 -4.99 -2.47 -5.83
C ILE A 75 -5.65 -2.28 -4.47
N LYS A 76 -6.82 -1.64 -4.46
CA LYS A 76 -7.66 -1.55 -3.25
C LYS A 76 -8.21 -2.91 -2.85
N ILE A 77 -8.17 -3.17 -1.56
CA ILE A 77 -8.90 -4.26 -0.92
C ILE A 77 -9.96 -3.62 -0.02
N GLU A 78 -11.20 -3.67 -0.44
CA GLU A 78 -12.34 -3.17 0.32
C GLU A 78 -12.88 -4.26 1.24
N PHE A 79 -13.31 -3.85 2.43
CA PHE A 79 -13.93 -4.69 3.44
C PHE A 79 -14.95 -3.87 4.24
N ASP A 80 -15.82 -4.54 4.99
CA ASP A 80 -16.80 -3.90 5.83
C ASP A 80 -16.12 -3.27 7.06
N ILE A 81 -15.83 -1.99 6.96
CA ILE A 81 -15.13 -1.25 8.03
C ILE A 81 -15.96 -1.20 9.32
N ASN A 82 -17.29 -1.16 9.24
CA ASN A 82 -18.14 -1.11 10.43
C ASN A 82 -18.06 -2.41 11.21
N LYS A 83 -18.17 -3.55 10.52
CA LYS A 83 -17.98 -4.87 11.16
C LYS A 83 -16.57 -5.04 11.73
N PHE A 84 -15.55 -4.52 11.03
CA PHE A 84 -14.19 -4.56 11.55
C PHE A 84 -14.06 -3.73 12.83
N LEU A 85 -14.62 -2.52 12.87
CA LEU A 85 -14.59 -1.66 14.05
C LEU A 85 -15.38 -2.26 15.23
N GLU A 86 -16.55 -2.83 14.98
CA GLU A 86 -17.31 -3.56 16.01
C GLU A 86 -16.48 -4.68 16.64
N TRP A 87 -15.81 -5.49 15.79
CA TRP A 87 -14.90 -6.53 16.27
C TRP A 87 -13.70 -5.93 17.02
N PHE A 88 -13.07 -4.89 16.49
CA PHE A 88 -11.91 -4.23 17.11
C PHE A 88 -12.25 -3.72 18.52
N GLU A 89 -13.40 -3.04 18.66
CA GLU A 89 -13.88 -2.50 19.92
C GLU A 89 -14.31 -3.60 20.91
N SER A 90 -14.71 -4.77 20.43
CA SER A 90 -15.02 -5.91 21.29
C SER A 90 -13.77 -6.56 21.91
N VAL A 91 -12.62 -6.40 21.28
CA VAL A 91 -11.34 -6.99 21.70
C VAL A 91 -10.47 -5.98 22.46
N TRP A 92 -10.54 -4.71 22.09
CA TRP A 92 -9.69 -3.65 22.61
C TRP A 92 -10.52 -2.54 23.24
N ASP A 93 -10.42 -2.37 24.55
CA ASP A 93 -11.04 -1.26 25.27
C ASP A 93 -10.59 0.09 24.69
N ASN A 94 -11.45 1.10 24.74
CA ASN A 94 -11.18 2.42 24.16
C ASN A 94 -9.91 3.09 24.72
N ASP A 95 -9.56 2.81 25.97
CA ASP A 95 -8.38 3.35 26.65
C ASP A 95 -7.15 2.44 26.50
N SER A 96 -7.25 1.32 25.79
CA SER A 96 -6.13 0.42 25.59
C SER A 96 -5.06 1.06 24.68
N PRO A 97 -3.77 0.74 24.85
CA PRO A 97 -2.71 1.21 23.96
C PRO A 97 -2.97 0.91 22.49
N ALA A 98 -3.59 -0.25 22.20
CA ALA A 98 -3.96 -0.64 20.84
C ALA A 98 -5.03 0.30 20.26
N SER A 99 -6.09 0.60 21.03
CA SER A 99 -7.16 1.51 20.60
C SER A 99 -6.63 2.91 20.36
N ILE A 100 -5.85 3.45 21.30
CA ILE A 100 -5.24 4.78 21.19
C ILE A 100 -4.33 4.89 19.96
N SER A 101 -3.54 3.85 19.69
CA SER A 101 -2.56 3.84 18.59
C SER A 101 -3.19 3.63 17.21
N TYR A 102 -4.18 2.75 17.08
CA TYR A 102 -4.66 2.26 15.78
C TYR A 102 -6.03 2.78 15.36
N LYS A 103 -6.98 3.03 16.28
CA LYS A 103 -8.37 3.36 15.93
C LYS A 103 -8.49 4.56 15.01
N ASN A 104 -7.78 5.64 15.29
CA ASN A 104 -7.79 6.82 14.42
C ASN A 104 -7.21 6.54 13.02
N ARG A 105 -6.16 5.72 12.94
CA ARG A 105 -5.54 5.33 11.66
C ARG A 105 -6.44 4.42 10.84
N ILE A 106 -7.19 3.53 11.51
CA ILE A 106 -8.17 2.65 10.86
C ILE A 106 -9.29 3.48 10.22
N ILE A 107 -9.77 4.51 10.91
CA ILE A 107 -10.91 5.34 10.46
C ILE A 107 -10.46 6.41 9.44
N ASN A 108 -9.37 7.10 9.72
CA ASN A 108 -8.97 8.31 9.01
C ASN A 108 -7.68 8.17 8.18
N GLY A 109 -6.99 7.02 8.28
CA GLY A 109 -5.66 6.86 7.71
C GLY A 109 -4.61 7.72 8.41
N THR A 110 -3.62 8.14 7.64
CA THR A 110 -2.55 9.06 8.08
C THR A 110 -2.65 10.38 7.31
N LYS A 111 -1.58 11.17 7.30
CA LYS A 111 -1.47 12.38 6.45
C LYS A 111 -1.01 12.09 5.03
N LEU A 112 -0.70 10.83 4.70
CA LEU A 112 -0.24 10.44 3.37
C LEU A 112 -1.34 10.64 2.34
N LYS A 113 -1.03 11.31 1.24
CA LYS A 113 -1.91 11.46 0.09
C LYS A 113 -1.48 10.52 -1.04
N ILE A 114 -2.43 10.15 -1.93
CA ILE A 114 -2.15 9.26 -3.07
C ILE A 114 -1.02 9.82 -3.96
N GLU A 115 -1.00 11.12 -4.21
CA GLU A 115 0.03 11.76 -5.02
C GLU A 115 1.45 11.66 -4.43
N ASN A 116 1.58 11.40 -3.14
CA ASN A 116 2.86 11.24 -2.46
C ASN A 116 3.38 9.80 -2.41
N ILE A 117 2.61 8.84 -2.93
CA ILE A 117 3.03 7.42 -2.99
C ILE A 117 4.11 7.20 -4.04
N LYS A 118 4.00 7.91 -5.19
CA LYS A 118 5.01 7.86 -6.23
C LYS A 118 6.20 8.70 -5.86
N PHE A 119 7.36 8.06 -5.85
CA PHE A 119 8.63 8.70 -5.57
C PHE A 119 9.49 8.70 -6.83
N GLN A 120 9.96 9.88 -7.24
CA GLN A 120 10.93 10.06 -8.32
C GLN A 120 12.18 10.69 -7.70
N LEU A 121 13.33 10.10 -7.98
CA LEU A 121 14.64 10.68 -7.64
C LEU A 121 15.05 11.71 -8.70
#